data_5191bd03fc7f8b8b2e0150cf49b283d9
#
_entry.id   5191bd03fc7f8b8b2e0150cf49b283d9
#
_cell.length_a   1.000
_cell.length_b   1.000
_cell.length_c   1.000
_cell.angle_alpha   90.00
_cell.angle_beta   90.00
_cell.angle_gamma   90.00
#
_symmetry.space_group_name_H-M   'P 1'
#
loop_
_entity.id
_entity.type
_entity.pdbx_description
1 polymer ?
#
loop_
_entity_poly.entity_id
_entity_poly.type
_entity_poly.pdbx_seq_one_letter_code
_entity_poly.pdbx_strand_id
1 'polypeptide(L)'
;MLNTLLERYKSKRLKYHLQYERYFYEDRLKPFLILQVGIESSLQVWQKYFQKSLIYCIDTFNNIDPKDISYLEEKRIYWARCDVNDKKQLNDVMKKIWNSPRFNIIIDNTNNYESLRHYGIGKYYKEVNNEIFCHSCKR
;
A
#
# COMPACT_ATOMS: atom_id res chain seq x y z
N MET A 1 9.20 -7.13 -15.59
CA MET A 1 8.38 -7.98 -14.73
C MET A 1 7.25 -7.25 -14.04
N LEU A 2 7.53 -6.15 -13.37
CA LEU A 2 6.48 -5.39 -12.67
C LEU A 2 5.44 -4.84 -13.64
N ASN A 3 5.87 -4.33 -14.80
CA ASN A 3 4.94 -3.84 -15.81
C ASN A 3 3.99 -4.93 -16.28
N THR A 4 4.48 -6.16 -16.44
CA THR A 4 3.66 -7.30 -16.86
C THR A 4 2.56 -7.59 -15.84
N LEU A 5 2.89 -7.54 -14.55
CA LEU A 5 1.91 -7.74 -13.49
C LEU A 5 0.89 -6.60 -13.45
N LEU A 6 1.35 -5.36 -13.52
CA LEU A 6 0.46 -4.20 -13.50
C LEU A 6 -0.51 -4.22 -14.68
N GLU A 7 -0.03 -4.65 -15.85
CA GLU A 7 -0.87 -4.78 -17.03
C GLU A 7 -1.87 -5.93 -16.90
N ARG A 8 -1.41 -7.08 -16.39
CA ARG A 8 -2.27 -8.25 -16.20
C ARG A 8 -3.47 -7.95 -15.31
N TYR A 9 -3.25 -7.23 -14.23
CA TYR A 9 -4.31 -6.90 -13.27
C TYR A 9 -4.99 -5.56 -13.58
N LYS A 10 -4.68 -4.96 -14.73
CA LYS A 10 -5.28 -3.71 -15.18
C LYS A 10 -5.20 -2.60 -14.13
N SER A 11 -4.03 -2.50 -13.52
CA SER A 11 -3.81 -1.50 -12.48
C SER A 11 -3.66 -0.10 -13.08
N LYS A 12 -4.26 0.88 -12.40
CA LYS A 12 -4.05 2.28 -12.74
C LYS A 12 -2.61 2.71 -12.50
N ARG A 13 -1.84 1.92 -11.74
CA ARG A 13 -0.44 2.20 -11.45
C ARG A 13 0.51 1.75 -12.56
N LEU A 14 -0.01 1.18 -13.64
CA LEU A 14 0.82 0.82 -14.81
C LEU A 14 1.62 2.02 -15.31
N LYS A 15 1.05 3.21 -15.25
CA LYS A 15 1.73 4.44 -15.67
C LYS A 15 2.99 4.73 -14.87
N TYR A 16 3.14 4.13 -13.69
CA TYR A 16 4.31 4.32 -12.83
C TYR A 16 5.29 3.15 -12.90
N HIS A 17 5.12 2.22 -13.84
CA HIS A 17 5.85 0.94 -13.78
C HIS A 17 7.37 1.09 -13.76
N LEU A 18 7.91 2.03 -14.54
CA LEU A 18 9.36 2.24 -14.56
C LEU A 18 9.88 2.79 -13.24
N GLN A 19 9.15 3.72 -12.66
CA GLN A 19 9.54 4.34 -11.39
C GLN A 19 9.48 3.32 -10.26
N TYR A 20 8.39 2.56 -10.17
CA TYR A 20 8.24 1.55 -9.13
C TYR A 20 9.24 0.41 -9.30
N GLU A 21 9.52 -0.03 -10.52
CA GLU A 21 10.49 -1.10 -10.75
C GLU A 21 11.88 -0.66 -10.24
N ARG A 22 12.24 0.59 -10.49
CA ARG A 22 13.51 1.14 -10.01
C ARG A 22 13.61 1.14 -8.49
N TYR A 23 12.52 1.52 -7.81
CA TYR A 23 12.49 1.60 -6.35
C TYR A 23 12.38 0.23 -5.70
N PHE A 24 11.62 -0.69 -6.30
CA PHE A 24 11.17 -1.90 -5.61
C PHE A 24 11.97 -3.14 -5.94
N TYR A 25 12.74 -3.13 -7.01
CA TYR A 25 13.40 -4.35 -7.47
C TYR A 25 14.26 -5.00 -6.40
N GLU A 26 15.05 -4.21 -5.69
CA GLU A 26 15.95 -4.73 -4.65
C GLU A 26 15.19 -5.28 -3.43
N ASP A 27 13.97 -4.79 -3.21
CA ASP A 27 13.18 -5.16 -2.03
C ASP A 27 12.21 -6.31 -2.27
N ARG A 28 12.11 -6.80 -3.50
CA ARG A 28 11.05 -7.74 -3.89
C ARG A 28 11.10 -9.08 -3.15
N LEU A 29 12.24 -9.46 -2.63
CA LEU A 29 12.41 -10.73 -1.91
C LEU A 29 12.59 -10.54 -0.40
N LYS A 30 12.44 -9.33 0.09
CA LYS A 30 12.57 -9.03 1.52
C LYS A 30 11.22 -9.24 2.23
N PRO A 31 11.24 -9.67 3.49
CA PRO A 31 10.01 -9.90 4.26
C PRO A 31 9.49 -8.58 4.84
N PHE A 32 8.98 -7.71 4.01
CA PHE A 32 8.53 -6.38 4.39
C PHE A 32 7.05 -6.35 4.77
N LEU A 33 6.67 -5.29 5.49
CA LEU A 33 5.28 -4.88 5.65
C LEU A 33 5.05 -3.71 4.71
N ILE A 34 4.03 -3.81 3.87
CA ILE A 34 3.74 -2.80 2.85
C ILE A 34 2.32 -2.31 3.03
N LEU A 35 2.13 -1.00 3.09
CA LEU A 35 0.81 -0.38 3.20
C LEU A 35 0.48 0.36 1.91
N GLN A 36 -0.67 0.04 1.33
CA GLN A 36 -1.25 0.84 0.25
C GLN A 36 -2.47 1.58 0.80
N VAL A 37 -2.50 2.88 0.63
CA VAL A 37 -3.65 3.70 0.98
C VAL A 37 -4.55 3.79 -0.24
N GLY A 38 -5.77 3.27 -0.10
CA GLY A 38 -6.73 3.21 -1.20
C GLY A 38 -6.76 1.86 -1.89
N ILE A 39 -7.98 1.34 -2.08
CA ILE A 39 -8.19 0.04 -2.74
C ILE A 39 -7.96 0.18 -4.25
N GLU A 40 -7.18 -0.73 -4.81
CA GLU A 40 -6.91 -0.77 -6.24
C GLU A 40 -6.27 -2.13 -6.55
N SER A 41 -6.39 -2.59 -7.78
CA SER A 41 -5.93 -3.92 -8.18
C SER A 41 -4.42 -4.13 -8.02
N SER A 42 -3.65 -3.05 -7.82
CA SER A 42 -2.22 -3.17 -7.54
C SER A 42 -1.93 -3.96 -6.26
N LEU A 43 -2.91 -4.12 -5.36
CA LEU A 43 -2.72 -4.99 -4.20
C LEU A 43 -2.36 -6.41 -4.63
N GLN A 44 -2.99 -6.92 -5.69
CA GLN A 44 -2.65 -8.24 -6.24
C GLN A 44 -1.24 -8.23 -6.83
N VAL A 45 -0.88 -7.13 -7.47
CA VAL A 45 0.46 -6.98 -8.05
C VAL A 45 1.52 -7.02 -6.95
N TRP A 46 1.33 -6.25 -5.89
CA TRP A 46 2.29 -6.23 -4.77
C TRP A 46 2.42 -7.60 -4.14
N GLN A 47 1.30 -8.31 -3.97
CA GLN A 47 1.29 -9.65 -3.39
C GLN A 47 2.11 -10.64 -4.24
N LYS A 48 2.07 -10.50 -5.56
CA LYS A 48 2.85 -11.36 -6.47
C LYS A 48 4.30 -10.90 -6.57
N TYR A 49 4.53 -9.60 -6.62
CA TYR A 49 5.86 -9.04 -6.83
C TYR A 49 6.73 -9.15 -5.57
N PHE A 50 6.16 -8.80 -4.42
CA PHE A 50 6.86 -8.89 -3.14
C PHE A 50 6.54 -10.23 -2.48
N GLN A 51 7.23 -11.26 -2.90
CA GLN A 51 6.86 -12.65 -2.63
C GLN A 51 6.87 -13.03 -1.15
N LYS A 52 7.62 -12.31 -0.31
CA LYS A 52 7.76 -12.61 1.11
C LYS A 52 7.15 -11.56 2.02
N SER A 53 6.49 -10.57 1.46
CA SER A 53 5.96 -9.43 2.21
C SER A 53 4.50 -9.62 2.57
N LEU A 54 4.06 -8.87 3.59
CA LEU A 54 2.65 -8.76 3.96
C LEU A 54 2.12 -7.44 3.41
N ILE A 55 0.99 -7.50 2.75
CA ILE A 55 0.40 -6.36 2.04
C ILE A 55 -0.84 -5.90 2.81
N TYR A 56 -0.85 -4.63 3.19
CA TYR A 56 -1.94 -4.02 3.95
C TYR A 56 -2.60 -2.93 3.13
N CYS A 57 -3.90 -2.79 3.28
CA CYS A 57 -4.67 -1.75 2.59
C CYS A 57 -5.68 -1.12 3.53
N ILE A 58 -5.79 0.20 3.48
CA ILE A 58 -6.88 0.92 4.15
C ILE A 58 -7.67 1.70 3.10
N ASP A 59 -8.98 1.72 3.26
CA ASP A 59 -9.90 2.43 2.37
C ASP A 59 -11.22 2.65 3.12
N THR A 60 -11.99 3.64 2.72
CA THR A 60 -13.34 3.83 3.27
C THR A 60 -14.31 2.77 2.76
N PHE A 61 -14.04 2.20 1.58
CA PHE A 61 -14.94 1.27 0.88
C PHE A 61 -16.32 1.86 0.64
N ASN A 62 -16.38 3.17 0.37
CA ASN A 62 -17.63 3.84 0.07
C ASN A 62 -18.16 3.50 -1.32
N ASN A 63 -17.27 3.21 -2.26
CA ASN A 63 -17.63 2.99 -3.66
C ASN A 63 -17.76 1.51 -4.02
N ILE A 64 -17.20 0.62 -3.22
CA ILE A 64 -17.25 -0.82 -3.48
C ILE A 64 -17.22 -1.56 -2.15
N ASP A 65 -18.10 -2.56 -2.01
CA ASP A 65 -18.16 -3.38 -0.81
C ASP A 65 -16.97 -4.35 -0.79
N PRO A 66 -16.24 -4.45 0.33
CA PRO A 66 -15.14 -5.42 0.43
C PRO A 66 -15.54 -6.86 0.07
N LYS A 67 -16.79 -7.23 0.32
CA LYS A 67 -17.29 -8.57 -0.03
C LYS A 67 -17.22 -8.84 -1.54
N ASP A 68 -17.24 -7.79 -2.35
CA ASP A 68 -17.21 -7.91 -3.80
C ASP A 68 -15.80 -7.88 -4.36
N ILE A 69 -14.79 -7.82 -3.50
CA ILE A 69 -13.39 -7.79 -3.89
C ILE A 69 -12.72 -9.10 -3.47
N SER A 70 -12.72 -10.06 -4.38
CA SER A 70 -12.28 -11.42 -4.07
C SER A 70 -10.82 -11.51 -3.62
N TYR A 71 -9.94 -10.66 -4.16
CA TYR A 71 -8.52 -10.74 -3.84
C TYR A 71 -8.20 -10.28 -2.41
N LEU A 72 -9.13 -9.63 -1.72
CA LEU A 72 -8.90 -9.26 -0.32
C LEU A 72 -8.80 -10.47 0.61
N GLU A 73 -9.21 -11.65 0.14
CA GLU A 73 -9.12 -12.88 0.92
C GLU A 73 -7.86 -13.69 0.61
N GLU A 74 -7.01 -13.19 -0.31
CA GLU A 74 -5.79 -13.92 -0.65
C GLU A 74 -4.76 -13.85 0.48
N LYS A 75 -3.85 -14.84 0.50
CA LYS A 75 -2.78 -14.90 1.49
C LYS A 75 -1.98 -13.61 1.50
N ARG A 76 -1.55 -13.22 2.68
CA ARG A 76 -0.66 -12.08 2.88
C ARG A 76 -1.26 -10.73 2.52
N ILE A 77 -2.59 -10.68 2.32
CA ILE A 77 -3.31 -9.44 2.12
C ILE A 77 -4.19 -9.18 3.33
N TYR A 78 -4.04 -8.01 3.92
CA TYR A 78 -4.80 -7.55 5.08
C TYR A 78 -5.44 -6.21 4.75
N TRP A 79 -6.67 -6.01 5.17
CA TRP A 79 -7.36 -4.76 4.88
C TRP A 79 -8.20 -4.31 6.06
N ALA A 80 -8.45 -3.02 6.12
CA ALA A 80 -9.35 -2.46 7.13
C ALA A 80 -10.08 -1.27 6.54
N ARG A 81 -11.32 -1.09 6.98
CA ARG A 81 -12.13 0.07 6.64
C ARG A 81 -11.62 1.24 7.48
N CYS A 82 -11.19 2.31 6.81
CA CYS A 82 -10.60 3.45 7.50
C CYS A 82 -10.63 4.68 6.61
N ASP A 83 -11.06 5.79 7.17
CA ASP A 83 -10.89 7.10 6.54
C ASP A 83 -9.53 7.63 6.99
N VAL A 84 -8.55 7.69 6.09
CA VAL A 84 -7.19 8.11 6.41
C VAL A 84 -7.13 9.58 6.87
N ASN A 85 -8.15 10.37 6.56
CA ASN A 85 -8.24 11.76 7.02
C ASN A 85 -8.70 11.87 8.47
N ASP A 86 -9.23 10.80 9.02
CA ASP A 86 -9.69 10.76 10.41
C ASP A 86 -8.60 10.11 11.26
N LYS A 87 -7.89 10.94 12.03
CA LYS A 87 -6.74 10.47 12.81
C LYS A 87 -7.11 9.41 13.85
N LYS A 88 -8.31 9.53 14.42
CA LYS A 88 -8.76 8.54 15.41
C LYS A 88 -9.01 7.19 14.77
N GLN A 89 -9.68 7.16 13.60
CA GLN A 89 -9.89 5.92 12.88
C GLN A 89 -8.57 5.28 12.50
N LEU A 90 -7.64 6.07 11.95
CA LEU A 90 -6.33 5.57 11.55
C LEU A 90 -5.59 4.96 12.74
N ASN A 91 -5.58 5.67 13.85
CA ASN A 91 -4.92 5.21 15.07
C ASN A 91 -5.56 3.92 15.60
N ASP A 92 -6.89 3.83 15.57
CA ASP A 92 -7.59 2.65 16.02
C ASP A 92 -7.25 1.43 15.17
N VAL A 93 -7.21 1.59 13.84
CA VAL A 93 -6.82 0.50 12.94
C VAL A 93 -5.39 0.06 13.23
N MET A 94 -4.46 1.01 13.29
CA MET A 94 -3.05 0.68 13.47
C MET A 94 -2.77 0.03 14.82
N LYS A 95 -3.36 0.53 15.90
CA LYS A 95 -3.06 0.03 17.24
C LYS A 95 -3.94 -1.13 17.67
N LYS A 96 -5.25 -1.03 17.45
CA LYS A 96 -6.20 -2.01 18.00
C LYS A 96 -6.45 -3.18 17.08
N ILE A 97 -6.51 -2.95 15.77
CA ILE A 97 -6.83 -4.00 14.81
C ILE A 97 -5.56 -4.70 14.34
N TRP A 98 -4.53 -3.94 13.97
CA TRP A 98 -3.31 -4.49 13.40
C TRP A 98 -2.14 -4.60 14.36
N ASN A 99 -2.32 -4.24 15.62
CA ASN A 99 -1.30 -4.40 16.66
C ASN A 99 0.02 -3.67 16.36
N SER A 100 -0.10 -2.40 15.97
CA SER A 100 1.04 -1.47 15.79
C SER A 100 2.08 -1.96 14.79
N PRO A 101 1.71 -2.24 13.54
CA PRO A 101 2.69 -2.62 12.53
C PRO A 101 3.62 -1.46 12.20
N ARG A 102 4.81 -1.79 11.71
CA ARG A 102 5.77 -0.82 11.21
C ARG A 102 6.01 -1.10 9.74
N PHE A 103 5.58 -0.20 8.88
CA PHE A 103 5.62 -0.44 7.44
C PHE A 103 6.97 -0.04 6.85
N ASN A 104 7.57 -0.98 6.13
CA ASN A 104 8.81 -0.72 5.38
C ASN A 104 8.54 0.13 4.14
N ILE A 105 7.36 -0.03 3.56
CA ILE A 105 6.93 0.72 2.37
C ILE A 105 5.51 1.20 2.60
N ILE A 106 5.28 2.50 2.35
CA ILE A 106 3.92 3.08 2.31
C ILE A 106 3.72 3.69 0.92
N ILE A 107 2.63 3.31 0.26
CA ILE A 107 2.25 3.83 -1.05
C ILE A 107 0.99 4.66 -0.85
N ASP A 108 1.08 5.96 -1.08
CA ASP A 108 0.01 6.89 -0.75
C ASP A 108 -0.31 7.83 -1.92
N ASN A 109 -1.59 7.92 -2.27
CA ASN A 109 -2.09 8.86 -3.27
C ASN A 109 -2.92 9.98 -2.62
N THR A 110 -2.82 10.13 -1.31
CA THR A 110 -3.53 11.17 -0.56
C THR A 110 -2.55 12.21 -0.02
N ASN A 111 -3.03 13.16 0.79
CA ASN A 111 -2.19 14.17 1.42
C ASN A 111 -2.05 13.93 2.93
N ASN A 112 -1.78 12.71 3.33
CA ASN A 112 -1.75 12.33 4.74
C ASN A 112 -0.38 11.88 5.22
N TYR A 113 0.69 12.44 4.64
CA TYR A 113 2.06 12.08 4.99
C TYR A 113 2.32 12.20 6.50
N GLU A 114 1.94 13.31 7.10
CA GLU A 114 2.22 13.55 8.53
C GLU A 114 1.56 12.52 9.43
N SER A 115 0.35 12.08 9.09
CA SER A 115 -0.33 11.05 9.88
C SER A 115 0.20 9.65 9.62
N LEU A 116 0.52 9.34 8.36
CA LEU A 116 0.94 8.00 7.95
C LEU A 116 2.39 7.70 8.30
N ARG A 117 3.27 8.71 8.26
CA ARG A 117 4.70 8.50 8.51
C ARG A 117 5.01 7.92 9.88
N HIS A 118 4.13 8.11 10.84
CA HIS A 118 4.30 7.58 12.19
C HIS A 118 4.28 6.06 12.23
N TYR A 119 3.71 5.42 11.21
CA TYR A 119 3.60 3.97 11.13
C TYR A 119 4.63 3.37 10.17
N GLY A 120 5.53 4.19 9.64
CA GLY A 120 6.56 3.75 8.71
C GLY A 120 7.94 3.74 9.33
N ILE A 121 8.78 2.80 8.88
CA ILE A 121 10.19 2.71 9.27
C ILE A 121 11.12 2.68 8.06
N GLY A 122 10.56 2.77 6.87
CA GLY A 122 11.32 2.70 5.63
C GLY A 122 11.00 3.85 4.71
N LYS A 123 10.46 3.53 3.56
CA LYS A 123 10.22 4.50 2.50
C LYS A 123 8.74 4.79 2.32
N TYR A 124 8.44 6.03 2.04
CA TYR A 124 7.10 6.52 1.78
C TYR A 124 7.06 7.03 0.34
N TYR A 125 6.16 6.48 -0.46
CA TYR A 125 6.00 6.84 -1.86
C TYR A 125 4.70 7.59 -2.06
N LYS A 126 4.82 8.85 -2.45
CA LYS A 126 3.69 9.74 -2.69
C LYS A 126 3.42 9.81 -4.19
N GLU A 127 2.21 9.49 -4.60
CA GLU A 127 1.78 9.57 -6.00
C GLU A 127 1.04 10.88 -6.24
N VAL A 128 1.60 11.76 -7.07
CA VAL A 128 1.02 13.07 -7.37
C VAL A 128 1.23 13.40 -8.85
N ASN A 129 0.16 13.77 -9.56
CA ASN A 129 0.24 14.28 -10.93
C ASN A 129 1.09 13.42 -11.86
N ASN A 130 0.85 12.12 -11.86
CA ASN A 130 1.56 11.14 -12.69
C ASN A 130 3.05 11.00 -12.37
N GLU A 131 3.46 11.41 -11.17
CA GLU A 131 4.82 11.25 -10.69
C GLU A 131 4.82 10.59 -9.31
N ILE A 132 5.95 9.99 -8.96
CA ILE A 132 6.15 9.39 -7.65
C ILE A 132 7.28 10.11 -6.95
N PHE A 133 7.01 10.58 -5.74
CA PHE A 133 8.02 11.16 -4.88
C PHE A 133 8.33 10.20 -3.75
N CYS A 134 9.61 9.91 -3.58
CA CYS A 134 10.07 9.03 -2.50
C CYS A 134 10.50 9.86 -1.30
N HIS A 135 9.85 9.59 -0.15
CA HIS A 135 10.22 10.17 1.14
C HIS A 135 10.66 9.06 2.08
N SER A 136 11.71 9.31 2.85
CA SER A 136 12.08 8.38 3.91
C SER A 136 11.20 8.61 5.12
N CYS A 137 10.74 7.52 5.73
CA CYS A 137 10.01 7.60 7.00
C CYS A 137 11.03 7.66 8.12
N LYS A 138 10.98 8.73 8.92
CA LYS A 138 11.91 8.91 10.04
C LYS A 138 11.25 8.54 11.35
N ARG A 139 12.05 7.94 12.19
CA ARG A 139 11.60 7.50 13.51
C ARG A 139 12.38 8.23 14.59
#